data_a95f252cfba6bc1c6ff28161fd864648
#
_entry.id   a95f252cfba6bc1c6ff28161fd864648
#
_cell.length_a   1.000
_cell.length_b   1.000
_cell.length_c   1.000
_cell.angle_alpha   90.00
_cell.angle_beta   90.00
_cell.angle_gamma   90.00
#
_symmetry.space_group_name_H-M   'P 1'
#
loop_
_entity.id
_entity.type
_entity.pdbx_description
1 polymer ?
#
loop_
_entity_poly.entity_id
_entity_poly.type
_entity_poly.pdbx_seq_one_letter_code
_entity_poly.pdbx_strand_id
1 'polypeptide(L)'
;DPEMSRGLGDVYKRQKQEKLYLGNLSSLRDWGYAKDYVECMWLILQNDKPEDFVIATGVQHSVREFCQLAFHHVGIELDFVGEGENEKGIDRATGKVVVEVSPDFYRPTDVVNLWGDPTKAKKELGWNPMKTSFEELVKIMVDADMAKVAVERAGDEIRMNLAEYLEKGIVK
;
A
#
# COMPACT_ATOMS: atom_id res chain seq x y z
N ASP A 1 -2.07 0.26 3.73
CA ASP A 1 -0.89 0.32 4.58
C ASP A 1 0.17 1.19 3.89
N PRO A 2 0.49 2.39 4.42
CA PRO A 2 1.46 3.28 3.77
C PRO A 2 2.89 2.71 3.76
N GLU A 3 3.21 1.74 4.60
CA GLU A 3 4.52 1.11 4.60
C GLU A 3 4.72 0.16 3.42
N MET A 4 3.65 -0.48 2.95
CA MET A 4 3.72 -1.42 1.84
C MET A 4 4.03 -0.73 0.51
N SER A 5 3.32 0.35 0.18
CA SER A 5 3.56 1.11 -1.06
C SER A 5 4.89 1.86 -1.02
N ARG A 6 5.30 2.37 0.16
CA ARG A 6 6.62 2.98 0.36
C ARG A 6 7.74 1.97 0.20
N GLY A 7 7.60 0.77 0.79
CA GLY A 7 8.55 -0.32 0.62
C GLY A 7 8.74 -0.70 -0.85
N LEU A 8 7.67 -0.69 -1.65
CA LEU A 8 7.74 -0.90 -3.09
C LEU A 8 8.60 0.17 -3.80
N GLY A 9 8.44 1.44 -3.45
CA GLY A 9 9.25 2.53 -3.98
C GLY A 9 10.74 2.36 -3.63
N ASP A 10 11.03 1.94 -2.41
CA ASP A 10 12.40 1.71 -1.94
C ASP A 10 13.05 0.50 -2.63
N VAL A 11 12.32 -0.59 -2.89
CA VAL A 11 12.82 -1.75 -3.65
C VAL A 11 13.04 -1.40 -5.12
N TYR A 12 12.09 -0.73 -5.75
CA TYR A 12 12.09 -0.53 -7.20
C TYR A 12 13.00 0.62 -7.67
N LYS A 13 12.94 1.79 -7.01
CA LYS A 13 13.67 2.99 -7.49
C LYS A 13 14.90 3.34 -6.66
N ARG A 14 14.87 3.12 -5.35
CA ARG A 14 15.97 3.52 -4.46
C ARG A 14 17.04 2.45 -4.30
N GLN A 15 16.71 1.19 -4.57
CA GLN A 15 17.57 0.04 -4.25
C GLN A 15 18.08 0.07 -2.78
N LYS A 16 17.34 0.73 -1.88
CA LYS A 16 17.66 0.78 -0.45
C LYS A 16 17.33 -0.53 0.26
N GLN A 17 16.37 -1.27 -0.31
CA GLN A 17 16.01 -2.61 0.14
C GLN A 17 16.01 -3.54 -1.07
N GLU A 18 16.57 -4.72 -0.89
CA GLU A 18 16.57 -5.76 -1.94
C GLU A 18 15.22 -6.47 -2.01
N LYS A 19 14.46 -6.49 -0.91
CA LYS A 19 13.19 -7.19 -0.76
C LYS A 19 12.22 -6.37 0.09
N LEU A 20 10.94 -6.53 -0.19
CA LEU A 20 9.85 -6.05 0.66
C LEU A 20 9.54 -7.14 1.68
N TYR A 21 9.69 -6.85 2.97
CA TYR A 21 9.36 -7.75 4.07
C TYR A 21 7.98 -7.45 4.61
N LEU A 22 7.12 -8.48 4.68
CA LEU A 22 5.73 -8.37 5.12
C LEU A 22 5.40 -9.46 6.16
N GLY A 23 4.23 -9.34 6.76
CA GLY A 23 3.63 -10.38 7.60
C GLY A 23 2.84 -11.40 6.77
N ASN A 24 1.70 -11.87 7.31
CA ASN A 24 0.86 -12.86 6.66
C ASN A 24 0.21 -12.33 5.38
N LEU A 25 0.64 -12.84 4.22
CA LEU A 25 0.12 -12.41 2.91
C LEU A 25 -1.32 -12.88 2.64
N SER A 26 -1.80 -13.88 3.38
CA SER A 26 -3.17 -14.38 3.27
C SER A 26 -4.19 -13.62 4.12
N SER A 27 -3.73 -12.69 4.98
CA SER A 27 -4.61 -11.86 5.78
C SER A 27 -5.54 -11.03 4.91
N LEU A 28 -6.85 -11.09 5.21
CA LEU A 28 -7.88 -10.34 4.52
C LEU A 28 -8.14 -9.01 5.22
N ARG A 29 -8.26 -7.95 4.45
CA ARG A 29 -8.53 -6.60 4.95
C ARG A 29 -9.52 -5.89 4.04
N ASP A 30 -10.33 -5.02 4.63
CA ASP A 30 -11.23 -4.11 3.93
C ASP A 30 -10.49 -2.77 3.74
N TRP A 31 -10.00 -2.52 2.53
CA TRP A 31 -9.33 -1.27 2.18
C TRP A 31 -10.25 -0.34 1.42
N GLY A 32 -10.43 0.87 1.94
CA GLY A 32 -11.15 1.94 1.27
C GLY A 32 -10.33 3.23 1.16
N TYR A 33 -10.70 4.07 0.21
CA TYR A 33 -10.03 5.34 -0.02
C TYR A 33 -10.43 6.37 1.04
N ALA A 34 -9.44 7.00 1.67
CA ALA A 34 -9.68 7.93 2.78
C ALA A 34 -10.63 9.08 2.41
N LYS A 35 -10.61 9.59 1.17
CA LYS A 35 -11.53 10.66 0.74
C LYS A 35 -12.99 10.19 0.70
N ASP A 36 -13.23 8.94 0.27
CA ASP A 36 -14.58 8.37 0.26
C ASP A 36 -15.10 8.20 1.69
N TYR A 37 -14.21 7.86 2.63
CA TYR A 37 -14.55 7.75 4.06
C TYR A 37 -14.85 9.12 4.69
N VAL A 38 -14.08 10.15 4.35
CA VAL A 38 -14.35 11.52 4.79
C VAL A 38 -15.68 12.03 4.26
N GLU A 39 -16.06 11.67 3.03
CA GLU A 39 -17.40 11.96 2.49
C GLU A 39 -18.49 11.33 3.34
N CYS A 40 -18.32 10.07 3.77
CA CYS A 40 -19.27 9.42 4.67
C CYS A 40 -19.35 10.13 6.02
N MET A 41 -18.23 10.53 6.60
CA MET A 41 -18.22 11.30 7.86
C MET A 41 -19.00 12.61 7.73
N TRP A 42 -18.87 13.30 6.60
CA TRP A 42 -19.65 14.52 6.33
C TRP A 42 -21.14 14.22 6.21
N LEU A 43 -21.54 13.14 5.51
CA LEU A 43 -22.93 12.73 5.38
C LEU A 43 -23.56 12.36 6.73
N ILE A 44 -22.80 11.71 7.62
CA ILE A 44 -23.26 11.40 8.99
C ILE A 44 -23.60 12.69 9.74
N LEU A 45 -22.80 13.76 9.60
CA LEU A 45 -23.04 15.04 10.23
C LEU A 45 -24.25 15.80 9.64
N GLN A 46 -24.69 15.46 8.43
CA GLN A 46 -25.87 16.04 7.79
C GLN A 46 -27.14 15.25 8.10
N ASN A 47 -27.05 14.11 8.79
CA ASN A 47 -28.19 13.28 9.13
C ASN A 47 -29.02 13.95 10.24
N ASP A 48 -30.37 13.94 10.10
CA ASP A 48 -31.28 14.55 11.07
C ASP A 48 -31.25 13.87 12.44
N LYS A 49 -30.84 12.59 12.47
CA LYS A 49 -30.78 11.79 13.69
C LYS A 49 -29.35 11.36 14.00
N PRO A 50 -28.90 11.52 15.26
CA PRO A 50 -27.62 10.98 15.69
C PRO A 50 -27.71 9.46 15.78
N GLU A 51 -27.03 8.75 14.89
CA GLU A 51 -26.99 7.29 14.82
C GLU A 51 -25.58 6.78 14.52
N ASP A 52 -25.31 5.53 14.90
CA ASP A 52 -24.05 4.87 14.62
C ASP A 52 -24.04 4.24 13.23
N PHE A 53 -22.96 4.45 12.49
CA PHE A 53 -22.74 3.90 11.15
C PHE A 53 -21.40 3.17 11.06
N VAL A 54 -21.39 2.05 10.37
CA VAL A 54 -20.16 1.34 10.00
C VAL A 54 -19.67 1.90 8.67
N ILE A 55 -18.42 2.43 8.69
CA ILE A 55 -17.76 2.92 7.48
C ILE A 55 -16.77 1.85 7.04
N ALA A 56 -17.12 1.11 5.99
CA ALA A 56 -16.33 0.04 5.41
C ALA A 56 -16.70 -0.09 3.92
N THR A 57 -15.85 -0.74 3.12
CA THR A 57 -16.21 -1.02 1.72
C THR A 57 -17.18 -2.20 1.61
N GLY A 58 -17.10 -3.14 2.54
CA GLY A 58 -17.81 -4.41 2.52
C GLY A 58 -17.16 -5.45 1.61
N VAL A 59 -15.96 -5.17 1.09
CA VAL A 59 -15.17 -6.09 0.26
C VAL A 59 -13.81 -6.29 0.89
N GLN A 60 -13.35 -7.54 0.91
CA GLN A 60 -12.04 -7.89 1.46
C GLN A 60 -11.10 -8.31 0.34
N HIS A 61 -9.86 -7.90 0.49
CA HIS A 61 -8.74 -8.32 -0.36
C HIS A 61 -7.59 -8.83 0.50
N SER A 62 -6.79 -9.74 -0.03
CA SER A 62 -5.61 -10.23 0.68
C SER A 62 -4.42 -9.27 0.51
N VAL A 63 -3.48 -9.32 1.46
CA VAL A 63 -2.20 -8.60 1.34
C VAL A 63 -1.46 -9.03 0.08
N ARG A 64 -1.58 -10.32 -0.31
CA ARG A 64 -1.02 -10.85 -1.56
C ARG A 64 -1.58 -10.15 -2.79
N GLU A 65 -2.93 -9.98 -2.89
CA GLU A 65 -3.56 -9.24 -3.99
C GLU A 65 -3.08 -7.81 -4.06
N PHE A 66 -2.94 -7.14 -2.91
CA PHE A 66 -2.38 -5.80 -2.87
C PHE A 66 -0.96 -5.77 -3.46
N CYS A 67 -0.09 -6.70 -3.05
CA CYS A 67 1.27 -6.81 -3.61
C CYS A 67 1.24 -7.04 -5.12
N GLN A 68 0.43 -7.99 -5.59
CA GLN A 68 0.32 -8.29 -7.02
C GLN A 68 -0.05 -7.05 -7.83
N LEU A 69 -1.09 -6.33 -7.41
CA LEU A 69 -1.54 -5.12 -8.10
C LEU A 69 -0.50 -4.00 -8.05
N ALA A 70 0.15 -3.81 -6.89
CA ALA A 70 1.15 -2.76 -6.71
C ALA A 70 2.39 -2.99 -7.58
N PHE A 71 2.90 -4.23 -7.63
CA PHE A 71 4.04 -4.59 -8.47
C PHE A 71 3.68 -4.59 -9.96
N HIS A 72 2.49 -5.11 -10.31
CA HIS A 72 1.98 -5.06 -11.68
C HIS A 72 1.90 -3.61 -12.20
N HIS A 73 1.44 -2.68 -11.38
CA HIS A 73 1.34 -1.26 -11.75
C HIS A 73 2.69 -0.63 -12.13
N VAL A 74 3.79 -1.11 -11.56
CA VAL A 74 5.15 -0.67 -11.91
C VAL A 74 5.85 -1.59 -12.93
N GLY A 75 5.12 -2.51 -13.55
CA GLY A 75 5.60 -3.38 -14.63
C GLY A 75 6.33 -4.64 -14.16
N ILE A 76 6.13 -5.06 -12.91
CA ILE A 76 6.71 -6.29 -12.34
C ILE A 76 5.60 -7.31 -12.12
N GLU A 77 5.71 -8.47 -12.77
CA GLU A 77 4.80 -9.59 -12.55
C GLU A 77 5.34 -10.50 -11.45
N LEU A 78 4.52 -10.75 -10.42
CA LEU A 78 4.89 -11.60 -9.29
C LEU A 78 4.31 -13.01 -9.41
N ASP A 79 5.15 -14.01 -9.21
CA ASP A 79 4.75 -15.39 -8.91
C ASP A 79 4.97 -15.66 -7.43
N PHE A 80 3.93 -16.14 -6.72
CA PHE A 80 4.05 -16.50 -5.31
C PHE A 80 4.30 -18.00 -5.15
N VAL A 81 5.28 -18.32 -4.31
CA VAL A 81 5.67 -19.72 -3.99
C VAL A 81 5.79 -19.89 -2.48
N GLY A 82 5.51 -21.09 -1.99
CA GLY A 82 5.48 -21.39 -0.56
C GLY A 82 4.16 -20.99 0.10
N GLU A 83 4.07 -21.17 1.40
CA GLU A 83 2.90 -20.86 2.21
C GLU A 83 3.31 -20.32 3.59
N GLY A 84 2.45 -19.48 4.19
CA GLY A 84 2.65 -18.92 5.52
C GLY A 84 3.97 -18.17 5.66
N GLU A 85 4.79 -18.53 6.64
CA GLU A 85 6.09 -17.88 6.90
C GLU A 85 7.12 -18.12 5.80
N ASN A 86 6.94 -19.14 4.97
CA ASN A 86 7.85 -19.47 3.88
C ASN A 86 7.42 -18.90 2.53
N GLU A 87 6.34 -18.09 2.50
CA GLU A 87 5.82 -17.54 1.27
C GLU A 87 6.73 -16.44 0.72
N LYS A 88 6.96 -16.46 -0.59
CA LYS A 88 7.83 -15.52 -1.30
C LYS A 88 7.17 -15.08 -2.61
N GLY A 89 7.31 -13.80 -2.93
CA GLY A 89 6.98 -13.23 -4.22
C GLY A 89 8.23 -13.10 -5.08
N ILE A 90 8.20 -13.72 -6.26
CA ILE A 90 9.30 -13.79 -7.21
C ILE A 90 8.95 -12.94 -8.41
N ASP A 91 9.83 -12.05 -8.80
CA ASP A 91 9.74 -11.34 -10.08
C ASP A 91 9.90 -12.35 -11.22
N ARG A 92 8.85 -12.53 -12.01
CA ARG A 92 8.78 -13.50 -13.12
C ARG A 92 9.86 -13.25 -14.17
N ALA A 93 10.21 -12.00 -14.40
CA ALA A 93 11.18 -11.63 -15.45
C ALA A 93 12.62 -11.92 -15.03
N THR A 94 12.97 -11.73 -13.76
CA THR A 94 14.35 -11.83 -13.26
C THR A 94 14.61 -13.07 -12.42
N GLY A 95 13.57 -13.75 -11.95
CA GLY A 95 13.67 -14.87 -11.01
C GLY A 95 14.10 -14.45 -9.59
N LYS A 96 14.18 -13.15 -9.29
CA LYS A 96 14.60 -12.66 -7.97
C LYS A 96 13.43 -12.64 -7.00
N VAL A 97 13.68 -13.01 -5.74
CA VAL A 97 12.74 -12.82 -4.64
C VAL A 97 12.70 -11.33 -4.30
N VAL A 98 11.55 -10.69 -4.47
CA VAL A 98 11.32 -9.26 -4.20
C VAL A 98 10.32 -9.03 -3.06
N VAL A 99 9.53 -10.04 -2.69
CA VAL A 99 8.65 -10.04 -1.51
C VAL A 99 8.98 -11.27 -0.67
N GLU A 100 9.08 -11.10 0.64
CA GLU A 100 9.35 -12.20 1.57
C GLU A 100 8.57 -11.99 2.87
N VAL A 101 8.03 -13.07 3.42
CA VAL A 101 7.41 -13.03 4.75
C VAL A 101 8.51 -13.00 5.80
N SER A 102 8.47 -12.01 6.70
CA SER A 102 9.40 -11.90 7.82
C SER A 102 8.78 -12.49 9.08
N PRO A 103 9.51 -13.35 9.82
CA PRO A 103 9.06 -13.82 11.13
C PRO A 103 8.78 -12.68 12.12
N ASP A 104 9.49 -11.55 12.00
CA ASP A 104 9.29 -10.39 12.87
C ASP A 104 7.92 -9.71 12.68
N PHE A 105 7.34 -9.85 11.49
CA PHE A 105 6.03 -9.28 11.12
C PHE A 105 4.92 -10.34 11.07
N TYR A 106 5.27 -11.61 10.99
CA TYR A 106 4.31 -12.71 10.96
C TYR A 106 3.70 -12.93 12.35
N ARG A 107 2.36 -12.88 12.41
CA ARG A 107 1.62 -13.14 13.65
C ARG A 107 0.79 -14.40 13.50
N PRO A 108 1.10 -15.48 14.23
CA PRO A 108 0.33 -16.73 14.14
C PRO A 108 -1.15 -16.59 14.52
N THR A 109 -1.46 -15.59 15.36
CA THR A 109 -2.82 -15.27 15.82
C THR A 109 -3.42 -14.04 15.11
N ASP A 110 -2.96 -13.75 13.88
CA ASP A 110 -3.51 -12.63 13.11
C ASP A 110 -5.01 -12.85 12.85
N VAL A 111 -5.79 -11.77 12.95
CA VAL A 111 -7.23 -11.83 12.65
C VAL A 111 -7.36 -12.06 11.15
N VAL A 112 -7.89 -13.22 10.79
CA VAL A 112 -8.03 -13.65 9.39
C VAL A 112 -9.04 -12.76 8.66
N ASN A 113 -10.11 -12.36 9.34
CA ASN A 113 -11.21 -11.57 8.79
C ASN A 113 -11.42 -10.28 9.58
N LEU A 114 -11.17 -9.13 8.95
CA LEU A 114 -11.64 -7.81 9.40
C LEU A 114 -12.59 -7.27 8.33
N TRP A 115 -13.88 -7.38 8.61
CA TRP A 115 -14.93 -7.04 7.67
C TRP A 115 -16.01 -6.19 8.34
N GLY A 116 -16.42 -5.11 7.68
CA GLY A 116 -17.50 -4.25 8.10
C GLY A 116 -18.68 -4.34 7.15
N ASP A 117 -19.90 -4.26 7.68
CA ASP A 117 -21.12 -4.18 6.87
C ASP A 117 -21.56 -2.71 6.71
N PRO A 118 -21.37 -2.10 5.52
CA PRO A 118 -21.77 -0.70 5.27
C PRO A 118 -23.24 -0.54 4.87
N THR A 119 -24.08 -1.58 4.96
CA THR A 119 -25.44 -1.59 4.41
C THR A 119 -26.28 -0.44 4.94
N LYS A 120 -26.20 -0.13 6.25
CA LYS A 120 -26.93 0.99 6.85
C LYS A 120 -26.49 2.33 6.26
N ALA A 121 -25.17 2.58 6.20
CA ALA A 121 -24.63 3.82 5.65
C ALA A 121 -25.01 4.02 4.17
N LYS A 122 -24.98 2.94 3.37
CA LYS A 122 -25.44 2.97 1.97
C LYS A 122 -26.92 3.32 1.83
N LYS A 123 -27.78 2.74 2.65
CA LYS A 123 -29.23 2.92 2.54
C LYS A 123 -29.70 4.26 3.09
N GLU A 124 -29.19 4.69 4.23
CA GLU A 124 -29.71 5.85 4.96
C GLU A 124 -29.01 7.15 4.55
N LEU A 125 -27.69 7.08 4.27
CA LEU A 125 -26.90 8.25 3.88
C LEU A 125 -26.72 8.38 2.37
N GLY A 126 -27.11 7.36 1.59
CA GLY A 126 -26.84 7.32 0.15
C GLY A 126 -25.33 7.23 -0.19
N TRP A 127 -24.51 6.84 0.78
CA TRP A 127 -23.07 6.77 0.60
C TRP A 127 -22.65 5.60 -0.31
N ASN A 128 -21.70 5.85 -1.21
CA ASN A 128 -21.10 4.82 -2.04
C ASN A 128 -19.68 4.48 -1.57
N PRO A 129 -19.46 3.36 -0.85
CA PRO A 129 -18.14 2.96 -0.37
C PRO A 129 -17.17 2.52 -1.47
N MET A 130 -17.68 2.23 -2.68
CA MET A 130 -16.91 1.75 -3.83
C MET A 130 -16.79 2.84 -4.91
N LYS A 131 -16.77 4.12 -4.54
CA LYS A 131 -16.56 5.24 -5.45
C LYS A 131 -15.17 5.17 -6.05
N THR A 132 -14.18 4.78 -5.24
CA THR A 132 -12.82 4.42 -5.68
C THR A 132 -12.67 2.90 -5.56
N SER A 133 -12.32 2.21 -6.65
CA SER A 133 -12.11 0.77 -6.62
C SER A 133 -10.81 0.41 -5.87
N PHE A 134 -10.65 -0.87 -5.51
CA PHE A 134 -9.43 -1.33 -4.87
C PHE A 134 -8.20 -1.18 -5.76
N GLU A 135 -8.33 -1.49 -7.05
CA GLU A 135 -7.26 -1.33 -8.04
C GLU A 135 -6.86 0.14 -8.21
N GLU A 136 -7.86 1.04 -8.24
CA GLU A 136 -7.61 2.48 -8.33
C GLU A 136 -6.95 3.02 -7.07
N LEU A 137 -7.36 2.54 -5.88
CA LEU A 137 -6.72 2.87 -4.61
C LEU A 137 -5.25 2.47 -4.61
N VAL A 138 -4.93 1.22 -4.98
CA VAL A 138 -3.55 0.73 -5.07
C VAL A 138 -2.73 1.59 -6.03
N LYS A 139 -3.28 1.89 -7.21
CA LYS A 139 -2.64 2.78 -8.18
C LYS A 139 -2.32 4.16 -7.60
N ILE A 140 -3.30 4.82 -6.98
CA ILE A 140 -3.12 6.15 -6.37
C ILE A 140 -2.01 6.12 -5.31
N MET A 141 -1.96 5.07 -4.48
CA MET A 141 -0.94 4.91 -3.44
C MET A 141 0.45 4.72 -4.03
N VAL A 142 0.57 3.82 -5.00
CA VAL A 142 1.86 3.53 -5.66
C VAL A 142 2.38 4.77 -6.40
N ASP A 143 1.54 5.45 -7.18
CA ASP A 143 1.93 6.67 -7.91
C ASP A 143 2.43 7.77 -6.96
N ALA A 144 1.74 7.97 -5.82
CA ALA A 144 2.12 8.97 -4.83
C ALA A 144 3.48 8.65 -4.17
N ASP A 145 3.72 7.39 -3.82
CA ASP A 145 4.97 6.98 -3.19
C ASP A 145 6.14 6.95 -4.20
N MET A 146 5.87 6.56 -5.45
CA MET A 146 6.86 6.63 -6.51
C MET A 146 7.29 8.08 -6.80
N ALA A 147 6.35 9.04 -6.76
CA ALA A 147 6.66 10.47 -6.90
C ALA A 147 7.55 10.97 -5.74
N LYS A 148 7.22 10.60 -4.48
CA LYS A 148 8.05 10.94 -3.30
C LYS A 148 9.47 10.40 -3.43
N VAL A 149 9.61 9.11 -3.75
CA VAL A 149 10.91 8.46 -3.92
C VAL A 149 11.73 9.15 -5.02
N ALA A 150 11.10 9.56 -6.12
CA ALA A 150 11.78 10.29 -7.19
C ALA A 150 12.32 11.65 -6.72
N VAL A 151 11.54 12.42 -5.94
CA VAL A 151 11.97 13.71 -5.37
C VAL A 151 13.11 13.53 -4.37
N GLU A 152 13.00 12.55 -3.47
CA GLU A 152 14.04 12.26 -2.48
C GLU A 152 15.35 11.84 -3.16
N ARG A 153 15.29 11.01 -4.21
CA ARG A 153 16.47 10.59 -4.98
C ARG A 153 17.15 11.78 -5.65
N ALA A 154 16.39 12.66 -6.30
CA ALA A 154 16.95 13.87 -6.89
C ALA A 154 17.64 14.77 -5.84
N GLY A 155 17.05 14.88 -4.65
CA GLY A 155 17.64 15.61 -3.52
C GLY A 155 18.97 14.97 -3.03
N ASP A 156 19.02 13.65 -2.94
CA ASP A 156 20.23 12.92 -2.53
C ASP A 156 21.35 13.07 -3.59
N GLU A 157 21.03 12.97 -4.89
CA GLU A 157 21.98 13.20 -5.98
C GLU A 157 22.54 14.63 -5.96
N ILE A 158 21.71 15.64 -5.69
CA ILE A 158 22.16 17.02 -5.57
C ILE A 158 23.11 17.19 -4.38
N ARG A 159 22.81 16.60 -3.22
CA ARG A 159 23.66 16.64 -2.03
C ARG A 159 25.01 15.97 -2.26
N MET A 160 25.03 14.81 -2.91
CA MET A 160 26.26 14.10 -3.25
C MET A 160 27.14 14.93 -4.20
N ASN A 161 26.56 15.48 -5.26
CA ASN A 161 27.27 16.35 -6.19
C ASN A 161 27.82 17.60 -5.51
N LEU A 162 27.04 18.23 -4.62
CA LEU A 162 27.48 19.40 -3.86
C LEU A 162 28.63 19.06 -2.92
N ALA A 163 28.57 17.93 -2.22
CA ALA A 163 29.66 17.47 -1.35
C ALA A 163 30.97 17.25 -2.15
N GLU A 164 30.88 16.60 -3.31
CA GLU A 164 32.02 16.38 -4.21
C GLU A 164 32.60 17.72 -4.74
N TYR A 165 31.76 18.70 -5.07
CA TYR A 165 32.21 20.01 -5.52
C TYR A 165 32.90 20.82 -4.41
N LEU A 166 32.41 20.69 -3.15
CA LEU A 166 33.04 21.32 -1.99
C LEU A 166 34.42 20.69 -1.70
N GLU A 167 34.52 19.35 -1.75
CA GLU A 167 35.81 18.63 -1.58
C GLU A 167 36.83 19.00 -2.64
N LYS A 168 36.40 19.18 -3.89
CA LYS A 168 37.25 19.61 -5.01
C LYS A 168 37.53 21.12 -5.04
N GLY A 169 36.97 21.89 -4.10
CA GLY A 169 37.15 23.36 -4.03
C GLY A 169 36.56 24.13 -5.21
N ILE A 170 35.60 23.53 -5.94
CA ILE A 170 34.93 24.13 -7.10
C ILE A 170 33.85 25.14 -6.64
N VAL A 171 33.29 24.93 -5.46
CA VAL A 171 32.33 25.82 -4.80
C VAL A 171 32.89 26.17 -3.41
N LYS A 172 32.82 27.44 -3.02
CA LYS A 172 33.20 27.92 -1.68
C LYS A 172 31.97 28.23 -0.85
#